data_0a47b1607980c0028762a2e97a7c543c
#
_entry.id   0a47b1607980c0028762a2e97a7c543c
#
_cell.length_a   1.000
_cell.length_b   1.000
_cell.length_c   1.000
_cell.angle_alpha   90.00
_cell.angle_beta   90.00
_cell.angle_gamma   90.00
#
_symmetry.space_group_name_H-M   'P 1'
#
loop_
_entity.id
_entity.type
_entity.pdbx_description
1 polymer ?
#
loop_
_entity_poly.entity_id
_entity_poly.type
_entity_poly.pdbx_seq_one_letter_code
_entity_poly.pdbx_strand_id
1 'polypeptide(L)'
;MLKHLVKNFNIKKIIKRHKPMFVAPSVTYSFERVGVLVDGNRFDNKTLIIDKLREYQLGNVEIMFLIYKNKKTKDVEQSEYFSSVDFGLSGEVKNTDVQFFCDYEFDLLISYYDNNISYLNLINCLSKAKFKVGAVP
;
A
#
# COMPACT_ATOMS: atom_id res chain seq x y z
N MET A 1 20.30 13.62 0.86
CA MET A 1 20.80 12.33 1.37
C MET A 1 20.50 12.12 2.84
N LEU A 2 20.88 13.03 3.72
CA LEU A 2 20.63 12.91 5.15
C LEU A 2 19.13 12.78 5.48
N LYS A 3 18.28 13.54 4.79
CA LYS A 3 16.82 13.50 4.97
C LYS A 3 16.23 12.11 4.71
N HIS A 4 16.70 11.41 3.69
CA HIS A 4 16.25 10.05 3.37
C HIS A 4 16.65 9.05 4.44
N LEU A 5 17.85 9.15 4.98
CA LEU A 5 18.33 8.26 6.04
C LEU A 5 17.49 8.43 7.31
N VAL A 6 17.19 9.67 7.69
CA VAL A 6 16.37 9.97 8.87
C VAL A 6 14.95 9.47 8.69
N LYS A 7 14.34 9.73 7.51
CA LYS A 7 13.00 9.20 7.21
C LYS A 7 12.94 7.69 7.29
N ASN A 8 13.87 7.00 6.63
CA ASN A 8 13.90 5.53 6.62
C ASN A 8 14.07 4.95 8.02
N PHE A 9 14.92 5.55 8.84
CA PHE A 9 15.11 5.13 10.22
C PHE A 9 13.82 5.27 11.03
N ASN A 10 13.12 6.39 10.91
CA ASN A 10 11.87 6.64 11.62
C ASN A 10 10.74 5.74 11.13
N ILE A 11 10.65 5.49 9.82
CA ILE A 11 9.69 4.55 9.22
C ILE A 11 9.92 3.14 9.77
N LYS A 12 11.15 2.68 9.83
CA LYS A 12 11.46 1.35 10.38
C LYS A 12 11.05 1.23 11.85
N LYS A 13 11.19 2.29 12.63
CA LYS A 13 10.69 2.32 14.02
C LYS A 13 9.19 2.17 14.09
N ILE A 14 8.45 2.86 13.24
CA ILE A 14 6.99 2.76 13.18
C ILE A 14 6.57 1.34 12.83
N ILE A 15 7.19 0.75 11.82
CA ILE A 15 6.89 -0.63 11.38
C ILE A 15 7.12 -1.62 12.52
N LYS A 16 8.20 -1.48 13.30
CA LYS A 16 8.48 -2.34 14.45
C LYS A 16 7.42 -2.25 15.53
N ARG A 17 6.84 -1.06 15.73
CA ARG A 17 5.78 -0.84 16.73
C ARG A 17 4.45 -1.45 16.31
N HIS A 18 4.19 -1.55 15.01
CA HIS A 18 2.94 -2.07 14.44
C HIS A 18 3.14 -3.49 13.91
N LYS A 19 3.61 -4.40 14.75
CA LYS A 19 3.74 -5.81 14.33
C LYS A 19 2.40 -6.35 13.87
N PRO A 20 2.31 -6.92 12.65
CA PRO A 20 1.04 -7.45 12.16
C PRO A 20 0.59 -8.60 13.05
N MET A 21 -0.65 -8.51 13.53
CA MET A 21 -1.31 -9.66 14.10
C MET A 21 -1.81 -10.53 12.96
N PHE A 22 -1.19 -11.68 12.79
CA PHE A 22 -1.64 -12.65 11.82
C PHE A 22 -2.86 -13.37 12.40
N VAL A 23 -4.05 -13.05 11.87
CA VAL A 23 -5.26 -13.80 12.15
C VAL A 23 -5.57 -14.63 10.91
N ALA A 24 -5.36 -15.93 11.02
CA ALA A 24 -5.75 -16.85 9.95
C ALA A 24 -7.28 -16.84 9.83
N PRO A 25 -7.85 -16.55 8.64
CA PRO A 25 -9.29 -16.57 8.47
C PRO A 25 -9.81 -17.99 8.62
N SER A 26 -10.68 -18.21 9.60
CA SER A 26 -11.34 -19.50 9.82
C SER A 26 -12.68 -19.62 9.12
N VAL A 27 -13.11 -18.60 8.35
CA VAL A 27 -14.44 -18.51 7.74
C VAL A 27 -14.30 -18.03 6.30
N THR A 28 -15.24 -18.44 5.45
CA THR A 28 -15.37 -17.95 4.08
C THR A 28 -15.73 -16.46 4.11
N TYR A 29 -14.81 -15.61 3.66
CA TYR A 29 -15.04 -14.16 3.62
C TYR A 29 -15.46 -13.74 2.21
N SER A 30 -16.50 -12.92 2.13
CA SER A 30 -16.78 -12.17 0.92
C SER A 30 -16.05 -10.84 1.00
N PHE A 31 -15.14 -10.57 0.07
CA PHE A 31 -14.46 -9.29 0.01
C PHE A 31 -15.25 -8.33 -0.86
N GLU A 32 -15.59 -7.16 -0.33
CA GLU A 32 -16.30 -6.10 -1.06
C GLU A 32 -15.36 -4.95 -1.42
N ARG A 33 -14.36 -4.70 -0.58
CA ARG A 33 -13.44 -3.57 -0.72
C ARG A 33 -12.02 -4.08 -0.67
N VAL A 34 -11.29 -3.87 -1.77
CA VAL A 34 -9.91 -4.35 -1.91
C VAL A 34 -8.98 -3.17 -2.18
N GLY A 35 -7.95 -3.05 -1.36
CA GLY A 35 -6.86 -2.13 -1.60
C GLY A 35 -5.70 -2.85 -2.28
N VAL A 36 -5.05 -2.20 -3.24
CA VAL A 36 -3.88 -2.74 -3.91
C VAL A 36 -2.73 -1.74 -3.81
N LEU A 37 -1.65 -2.17 -3.21
CA LEU A 37 -0.45 -1.38 -2.99
C LEU A 37 0.64 -1.86 -3.95
N VAL A 38 1.15 -0.97 -4.80
CA VAL A 38 2.01 -1.35 -5.94
C VAL A 38 3.28 -0.51 -5.96
N ASP A 39 4.41 -1.16 -6.30
CA ASP A 39 5.62 -0.47 -6.71
C ASP A 39 5.52 -0.13 -8.21
N GLY A 40 5.12 1.10 -8.51
CA GLY A 40 4.91 1.56 -9.88
C GLY A 40 6.18 1.81 -10.68
N ASN A 41 7.35 1.78 -10.04
CA ASN A 41 8.63 1.88 -10.75
C ASN A 41 8.97 0.57 -11.46
N ARG A 42 8.50 -0.55 -10.92
CA ARG A 42 8.74 -1.88 -11.49
C ARG A 42 7.55 -2.42 -12.26
N PHE A 43 6.36 -2.06 -11.85
CA PHE A 43 5.14 -2.61 -12.42
C PHE A 43 4.06 -1.53 -12.48
N ASP A 44 3.67 -1.17 -13.69
CA ASP A 44 2.70 -0.10 -13.92
C ASP A 44 1.61 -0.56 -14.90
N ASN A 45 0.96 -1.67 -14.57
CA ASN A 45 -0.14 -2.21 -15.37
C ASN A 45 -1.33 -2.60 -14.49
N LYS A 46 -2.17 -1.62 -14.19
CA LYS A 46 -3.37 -1.82 -13.37
C LYS A 46 -4.34 -2.83 -14.01
N THR A 47 -4.46 -2.79 -15.34
CA THR A 47 -5.38 -3.67 -16.06
C THR A 47 -5.02 -5.14 -15.81
N LEU A 48 -3.74 -5.49 -15.83
CA LEU A 48 -3.31 -6.86 -15.57
C LEU A 48 -3.66 -7.31 -14.16
N ILE A 49 -3.48 -6.44 -13.18
CA ILE A 49 -3.84 -6.74 -11.78
C ILE A 49 -5.34 -6.95 -11.65
N ILE A 50 -6.14 -6.07 -12.26
CA ILE A 50 -7.61 -6.18 -12.25
C ILE A 50 -8.05 -7.49 -12.90
N ASP A 51 -7.46 -7.85 -14.04
CA ASP A 51 -7.80 -9.09 -14.75
C ASP A 51 -7.48 -10.33 -13.90
N LYS A 52 -6.33 -10.33 -13.22
CA LYS A 52 -5.98 -11.42 -12.31
C LYS A 52 -6.93 -11.51 -11.11
N LEU A 53 -7.34 -10.39 -10.55
CA LEU A 53 -8.31 -10.38 -9.46
C LEU A 53 -9.66 -10.93 -9.89
N ARG A 54 -10.07 -10.66 -11.13
CA ARG A 54 -11.29 -11.25 -11.72
C ARG A 54 -11.20 -12.75 -11.86
N GLU A 55 -10.02 -13.26 -12.25
CA GLU A 55 -9.79 -14.73 -12.33
C GLU A 55 -9.98 -15.40 -10.98
N TYR A 56 -9.65 -14.74 -9.88
CA TYR A 56 -9.86 -15.23 -8.53
C TYR A 56 -11.26 -14.93 -7.96
N GLN A 57 -12.23 -14.61 -8.83
CA GLN A 57 -13.63 -14.31 -8.47
C GLN A 57 -13.79 -13.04 -7.60
N LEU A 58 -12.84 -12.13 -7.69
CA LEU A 58 -12.91 -10.83 -7.02
C LEU A 58 -13.39 -9.72 -7.97
N GLY A 59 -14.09 -10.09 -9.05
CA GLY A 59 -14.46 -9.15 -10.11
C GLY A 59 -15.54 -8.12 -9.76
N ASN A 60 -16.36 -8.41 -8.76
CA ASN A 60 -17.44 -7.52 -8.33
C ASN A 60 -17.07 -6.66 -7.11
N VAL A 61 -15.78 -6.55 -6.79
CA VAL A 61 -15.30 -5.79 -5.65
C VAL A 61 -14.91 -4.38 -6.07
N GLU A 62 -15.03 -3.45 -5.15
CA GLU A 62 -14.46 -2.12 -5.29
C GLU A 62 -12.95 -2.21 -5.08
N ILE A 63 -12.18 -1.73 -6.05
CA ILE A 63 -10.71 -1.79 -6.00
C ILE A 63 -10.14 -0.37 -5.95
N MET A 64 -9.28 -0.13 -4.95
CA MET A 64 -8.57 1.13 -4.80
C MET A 64 -7.07 0.86 -4.87
N PHE A 65 -6.37 1.61 -5.72
CA PHE A 65 -4.93 1.48 -5.90
C PHE A 65 -4.19 2.59 -5.17
N LEU A 66 -3.02 2.26 -4.64
CA LEU A 66 -2.02 3.24 -4.21
C LEU A 66 -0.67 2.79 -4.77
N ILE A 67 -0.08 3.63 -5.61
CA ILE A 67 1.07 3.28 -6.44
C ILE A 67 2.26 4.16 -6.08
N TYR A 68 3.36 3.55 -5.68
CA TYR A 68 4.60 4.25 -5.36
C TYR A 68 5.39 4.57 -6.62
N LYS A 69 5.81 5.82 -6.75
CA LYS A 69 6.72 6.29 -7.81
C LYS A 69 7.85 7.11 -7.19
N ASN A 70 9.08 6.94 -7.69
CA ASN A 70 10.22 7.73 -7.24
C ASN A 70 10.05 9.22 -7.53
N LYS A 71 9.41 9.54 -8.65
CA LYS A 71 9.09 10.92 -9.02
C LYS A 71 7.65 11.00 -9.51
N LYS A 72 6.89 11.95 -8.96
CA LYS A 72 5.57 12.29 -9.50
C LYS A 72 5.74 13.07 -10.79
N THR A 73 5.14 12.58 -11.87
CA THR A 73 5.05 13.30 -13.12
C THR A 73 3.74 14.08 -13.16
N LYS A 74 3.74 15.24 -13.83
CA LYS A 74 2.57 16.12 -13.87
C LYS A 74 1.36 15.55 -14.60
N ASP A 75 1.56 14.50 -15.39
CA ASP A 75 0.54 13.93 -16.29
C ASP A 75 -0.22 12.75 -15.68
N VAL A 76 -0.07 12.48 -14.40
CA VAL A 76 -0.65 11.33 -13.74
C VAL A 76 -1.76 11.77 -12.80
N GLU A 77 -2.88 11.05 -12.77
CA GLU A 77 -3.90 11.25 -11.75
C GLU A 77 -3.24 11.08 -10.38
N GLN A 78 -3.14 12.18 -9.65
CA GLN A 78 -2.29 12.25 -8.47
C GLN A 78 -2.84 11.49 -7.27
N SER A 79 -4.14 11.21 -7.24
CA SER A 79 -4.79 10.55 -6.10
C SER A 79 -4.37 9.10 -5.87
N GLU A 80 -3.94 8.41 -6.92
CA GLU A 80 -3.50 7.01 -6.83
C GLU A 80 -1.98 6.87 -6.66
N TYR A 81 -1.23 7.95 -6.84
CA TYR A 81 0.24 7.91 -6.83
C TYR A 81 0.80 8.63 -5.63
N PHE A 82 1.86 8.08 -5.07
CA PHE A 82 2.60 8.72 -3.99
C PHE A 82 4.11 8.51 -4.13
N SER A 83 4.87 9.32 -3.43
CA SER A 83 6.33 9.29 -3.43
C SER A 83 6.87 9.64 -2.04
N SER A 84 8.20 9.70 -1.90
CA SER A 84 8.85 10.04 -0.65
C SER A 84 8.50 11.44 -0.12
N VAL A 85 8.12 12.36 -1.00
CA VAL A 85 7.74 13.73 -0.59
C VAL A 85 6.42 13.80 0.17
N ASP A 86 5.62 12.74 0.10
CA ASP A 86 4.35 12.62 0.83
C ASP A 86 4.54 12.26 2.30
N PHE A 87 5.78 12.08 2.74
CA PHE A 87 6.14 11.75 4.12
C PHE A 87 7.06 12.80 4.72
N GLY A 88 6.87 13.10 6.00
CA GLY A 88 7.74 14.00 6.75
C GLY A 88 8.99 13.29 7.28
N LEU A 89 9.84 14.08 7.94
CA LEU A 89 11.11 13.57 8.50
C LEU A 89 10.90 12.53 9.60
N SER A 90 9.82 12.64 10.34
CA SER A 90 9.45 11.67 11.38
C SER A 90 8.76 10.42 10.82
N GLY A 91 8.56 10.35 9.51
CA GLY A 91 7.82 9.27 8.86
C GLY A 91 6.31 9.49 8.82
N GLU A 92 5.84 10.65 9.25
CA GLU A 92 4.41 10.98 9.23
C GLU A 92 3.89 11.15 7.80
N VAL A 93 2.66 10.72 7.56
CA VAL A 93 1.99 10.88 6.28
C VAL A 93 1.51 12.34 6.15
N LYS A 94 1.92 13.01 5.08
CA LYS A 94 1.55 14.41 4.80
C LYS A 94 0.46 14.54 3.74
N ASN A 95 0.31 13.54 2.88
CA ASN A 95 -0.64 13.54 1.78
C ASN A 95 -1.99 13.00 2.27
N THR A 96 -3.06 13.77 2.04
CA THR A 96 -4.41 13.39 2.49
C THR A 96 -4.95 12.16 1.78
N ASP A 97 -4.60 11.93 0.51
CA ASP A 97 -5.03 10.75 -0.24
C ASP A 97 -4.34 9.48 0.30
N VAL A 98 -3.08 9.59 0.67
CA VAL A 98 -2.34 8.48 1.30
C VAL A 98 -2.94 8.17 2.66
N GLN A 99 -3.23 9.21 3.44
CA GLN A 99 -3.88 9.03 4.75
C GLN A 99 -5.26 8.39 4.63
N PHE A 100 -6.03 8.82 3.62
CA PHE A 100 -7.35 8.23 3.35
C PHE A 100 -7.22 6.73 3.05
N PHE A 101 -6.25 6.33 2.23
CA PHE A 101 -6.00 4.92 1.92
C PHE A 101 -5.64 4.13 3.18
N CYS A 102 -4.78 4.68 4.04
CA CYS A 102 -4.39 4.03 5.29
C CYS A 102 -5.57 3.85 6.25
N ASP A 103 -6.44 4.85 6.33
CA ASP A 103 -7.59 4.86 7.24
C ASP A 103 -8.77 4.06 6.71
N TYR A 104 -8.79 3.76 5.42
CA TYR A 104 -9.88 3.04 4.79
C TYR A 104 -9.90 1.58 5.28
N GLU A 105 -11.06 1.11 5.70
CA GLU A 105 -11.22 -0.25 6.21
C GLU A 105 -11.45 -1.24 5.07
N PHE A 106 -10.38 -1.56 4.34
CA PHE A 106 -10.44 -2.60 3.31
C PHE A 106 -10.73 -3.96 3.93
N ASP A 107 -11.48 -4.77 3.22
CA ASP A 107 -11.64 -6.19 3.58
C ASP A 107 -10.33 -6.94 3.31
N LEU A 108 -9.62 -6.54 2.25
CA LEU A 108 -8.35 -7.14 1.85
C LEU A 108 -7.41 -6.07 1.32
N LEU A 109 -6.18 -6.07 1.80
CA LEU A 109 -5.09 -5.28 1.22
C LEU A 109 -4.12 -6.24 0.54
N ILE A 110 -3.89 -6.02 -0.75
CA ILE A 110 -2.92 -6.78 -1.54
C ILE A 110 -1.68 -5.92 -1.76
N SER A 111 -0.53 -6.39 -1.29
CA SER A 111 0.75 -5.74 -1.51
C SER A 111 1.45 -6.39 -2.69
N TYR A 112 1.44 -5.71 -3.83
CA TYR A 112 2.01 -6.20 -5.08
C TYR A 112 3.35 -5.53 -5.34
N TYR A 113 4.36 -5.95 -4.59
CA TYR A 113 5.75 -5.53 -4.76
C TYR A 113 6.68 -6.58 -4.15
N ASP A 114 7.87 -6.70 -4.75
CA ASP A 114 8.87 -7.70 -4.35
C ASP A 114 10.10 -7.10 -3.68
N ASN A 115 10.19 -5.77 -3.63
CA ASN A 115 11.32 -5.06 -3.07
C ASN A 115 11.06 -4.61 -1.63
N ASN A 116 12.13 -4.48 -0.87
CA ASN A 116 12.06 -3.88 0.46
C ASN A 116 12.04 -2.34 0.34
N ILE A 117 10.87 -1.79 0.08
CA ILE A 117 10.67 -0.34 -0.01
C ILE A 117 10.00 0.16 1.26
N SER A 118 10.73 0.98 2.03
CA SER A 118 10.27 1.43 3.35
C SER A 118 8.91 2.14 3.32
N TYR A 119 8.65 2.95 2.29
CA TYR A 119 7.39 3.69 2.16
C TYR A 119 6.21 2.75 1.91
N LEU A 120 6.38 1.73 1.07
CA LEU A 120 5.35 0.71 0.83
C LEU A 120 5.11 -0.14 2.09
N ASN A 121 6.17 -0.55 2.75
CA ASN A 121 6.07 -1.31 4.00
C ASN A 121 5.35 -0.51 5.08
N LEU A 122 5.59 0.79 5.16
CA LEU A 122 4.92 1.67 6.11
C LEU A 122 3.41 1.74 5.84
N ILE A 123 3.01 1.94 4.58
CA ILE A 123 1.59 1.98 4.21
C ILE A 123 0.91 0.65 4.53
N ASN A 124 1.56 -0.46 4.19
CA ASN A 124 1.05 -1.79 4.54
C ASN A 124 0.81 -1.92 6.05
N CYS A 125 1.75 -1.44 6.85
CA CYS A 125 1.69 -1.49 8.30
C CYS A 125 0.57 -0.59 8.87
N LEU A 126 0.43 0.63 8.35
CA LEU A 126 -0.54 1.61 8.83
C LEU A 126 -1.98 1.33 8.37
N SER A 127 -2.14 0.57 7.29
CA SER A 127 -3.47 0.27 6.75
C SER A 127 -4.35 -0.43 7.79
N LYS A 128 -5.61 0.01 7.85
CA LYS A 128 -6.65 -0.59 8.70
C LYS A 128 -7.39 -1.75 8.02
N ALA A 129 -6.81 -2.33 6.98
CA ALA A 129 -7.39 -3.48 6.31
C ALA A 129 -7.56 -4.66 7.27
N LYS A 130 -8.66 -5.39 7.09
CA LYS A 130 -8.96 -6.58 7.92
C LYS A 130 -7.98 -7.71 7.65
N PHE A 131 -7.64 -7.93 6.38
CA PHE A 131 -6.67 -8.94 5.94
C PHE A 131 -5.64 -8.29 5.04
N LYS A 132 -4.40 -8.75 5.16
CA LYS A 132 -3.28 -8.26 4.37
C LYS A 132 -2.55 -9.45 3.76
N VAL A 133 -2.40 -9.45 2.44
CA VAL A 133 -1.65 -10.48 1.71
C VAL A 133 -0.62 -9.81 0.81
N GLY A 134 0.46 -10.51 0.53
CA GLY A 134 1.45 -10.02 -0.39
C GLY A 134 2.75 -10.77 -0.32
N ALA A 135 3.56 -10.60 -1.36
CA ALA A 135 4.93 -11.08 -1.39
C ALA A 135 5.80 -10.08 -0.63
N VAL A 136 5.82 -10.19 0.68
CA VAL A 136 6.75 -9.43 1.49
C VAL A 136 7.95 -10.31 1.77
N PRO A 137 9.13 -9.90 1.35
CA PRO A 137 10.34 -10.64 1.72
C PRO A 137 10.60 -10.59 3.22
#